data_7450d55041ab213003daf65b1dac843a
#
_entry.id   7450d55041ab213003daf65b1dac843a
#
_cell.length_a   1.000
_cell.length_b   1.000
_cell.length_c   1.000
_cell.angle_alpha   90.00
_cell.angle_beta   90.00
_cell.angle_gamma   90.00
#
_symmetry.space_group_name_H-M   'P 1'
#
loop_
_entity.id
_entity.type
_entity.pdbx_description
1 polymer ?
#
loop_
_entity_poly.entity_id
_entity_poly.type
_entity_poly.pdbx_seq_one_letter_code
_entity_poly.pdbx_strand_id
1 'polypeptide(L)'
;MQAYEQIRMMKEEKFKYQKQIDMLLALGCQLPELFAPNDMNACRFAFSGADYQNHIPQYLSNPKRMLQDINNGKGNTSLLALSCFSTTEKAELFYLNLRKAFKNIASTIGDSLSEGKLSNEDGRKTKTASNGHFDFYEYEACDLNKTFQITKNLIEKKDEKD
;
A
#
# COMPACT_ATOMS: atom_id res chain seq x y z
N MET A 1 -3.47 31.67 16.46
CA MET A 1 -3.90 31.36 15.07
C MET A 1 -3.15 30.17 14.51
N GLN A 2 -1.83 30.22 14.47
CA GLN A 2 -1.04 29.11 13.92
C GLN A 2 -1.22 27.79 14.67
N ALA A 3 -1.25 27.83 16.00
CA ALA A 3 -1.46 26.61 16.79
C ALA A 3 -2.84 26.00 16.59
N TYR A 4 -3.86 26.85 16.44
CA TYR A 4 -5.21 26.37 16.19
C TYR A 4 -5.35 25.71 14.81
N GLU A 5 -4.73 26.31 13.80
CA GLU A 5 -4.74 25.75 12.45
C GLU A 5 -3.94 24.45 12.39
N GLN A 6 -2.81 24.37 13.08
CA GLN A 6 -2.03 23.12 13.19
C GLN A 6 -2.84 22.01 13.85
N ILE A 7 -3.52 22.32 14.93
CA ILE A 7 -4.40 21.34 15.63
C ILE A 7 -5.54 20.91 14.71
N ARG A 8 -6.13 21.87 13.98
CA ARG A 8 -7.19 21.58 13.02
C ARG A 8 -6.69 20.69 11.90
N MET A 9 -5.53 21.02 11.32
CA MET A 9 -4.90 20.22 10.27
C MET A 9 -4.54 18.83 10.77
N MET A 10 -4.05 18.70 11.99
CA MET A 10 -3.76 17.38 12.59
C MET A 10 -5.02 16.54 12.74
N LYS A 11 -6.17 17.15 13.02
CA LYS A 11 -7.44 16.44 13.08
C LYS A 11 -7.95 16.03 11.72
N GLU A 12 -7.69 16.83 10.69
CA GLU A 12 -8.08 16.54 9.32
C GLU A 12 -7.16 15.52 8.65
N GLU A 13 -5.90 15.39 9.13
CA GLU A 13 -4.87 14.52 8.57
C GLU A 13 -4.76 13.19 9.34
N LYS A 14 -5.88 12.67 9.80
CA LYS A 14 -5.92 11.39 10.48
C LYS A 14 -5.78 10.23 9.49
N PHE A 15 -4.90 9.28 9.79
CA PHE A 15 -4.75 8.09 8.98
C PHE A 15 -5.99 7.18 9.11
N LYS A 16 -6.29 6.48 8.03
CA LYS A 16 -7.42 5.56 7.97
C LYS A 16 -7.35 4.49 9.07
N TYR A 17 -6.14 3.99 9.34
CA TYR A 17 -5.90 2.94 10.33
C TYR A 17 -5.16 3.48 11.55
N GLN A 18 -5.51 4.69 11.95
CA GLN A 18 -4.86 5.39 13.06
C GLN A 18 -4.87 4.58 14.36
N LYS A 19 -5.99 3.89 14.65
CA LYS A 19 -6.09 3.08 15.88
C LYS A 19 -5.03 1.98 15.89
N GLN A 20 -4.87 1.27 14.79
CA GLN A 20 -3.88 0.21 14.68
C GLN A 20 -2.45 0.76 14.72
N ILE A 21 -2.22 1.88 14.06
CA ILE A 21 -0.93 2.58 14.13
C ILE A 21 -0.59 2.93 15.57
N ASP A 22 -1.52 3.59 16.27
CA ASP A 22 -1.31 4.00 17.67
C ASP A 22 -1.02 2.81 18.56
N MET A 23 -1.71 1.70 18.37
CA MET A 23 -1.49 0.47 19.13
C MET A 23 -0.06 -0.05 18.92
N LEU A 24 0.41 -0.10 17.66
CA LEU A 24 1.77 -0.55 17.37
C LEU A 24 2.82 0.41 17.91
N LEU A 25 2.58 1.71 17.83
CA LEU A 25 3.49 2.71 18.42
C LEU A 25 3.59 2.56 19.93
N ALA A 26 2.47 2.29 20.60
CA ALA A 26 2.43 2.06 22.05
C ALA A 26 3.23 0.81 22.44
N LEU A 27 3.37 -0.15 21.53
CA LEU A 27 4.15 -1.36 21.74
C LEU A 27 5.63 -1.21 21.34
N GLY A 28 6.06 0.00 20.98
CA GLY A 28 7.44 0.29 20.63
C GLY A 28 7.77 0.22 19.15
N CYS A 29 6.79 -0.06 18.29
CA CYS A 29 7.00 0.00 16.85
C CYS A 29 7.15 1.46 16.41
N GLN A 30 7.85 1.68 15.31
CA GLN A 30 8.08 3.03 14.80
C GLN A 30 7.38 3.24 13.46
N LEU A 31 6.91 4.46 13.25
CA LEU A 31 6.43 4.91 11.96
C LEU A 31 7.63 5.48 11.21
N PRO A 32 7.84 5.13 9.94
CA PRO A 32 8.95 5.68 9.16
C PRO A 32 8.74 7.18 8.89
N GLU A 33 9.78 7.84 8.44
CA GLU A 33 9.66 9.22 7.95
C GLU A 33 8.73 9.25 6.74
N LEU A 34 7.76 10.17 6.74
CA LEU A 34 6.72 10.27 5.73
C LEU A 34 6.79 11.58 4.97
N PHE A 35 6.42 11.52 3.70
CA PHE A 35 6.49 12.62 2.76
C PHE A 35 5.16 12.79 2.04
N ALA A 36 4.86 14.01 1.60
CA ALA A 36 3.71 14.28 0.75
C ALA A 36 3.91 13.67 -0.64
N PRO A 37 2.90 13.05 -1.23
CA PRO A 37 3.04 12.43 -2.56
C PRO A 37 3.11 13.44 -3.71
N ASN A 38 2.59 14.65 -3.56
CA ASN A 38 2.69 15.75 -4.52
C ASN A 38 2.17 15.37 -5.92
N ASP A 39 0.99 14.78 -5.97
CA ASP A 39 0.31 14.40 -7.22
C ASP A 39 1.13 13.45 -8.11
N MET A 40 1.91 12.56 -7.49
CA MET A 40 2.70 11.60 -8.24
C MET A 40 1.81 10.51 -8.83
N ASN A 41 2.21 10.01 -10.00
CA ASN A 41 1.64 8.79 -10.51
C ASN A 41 2.23 7.60 -9.77
N ALA A 42 1.40 6.61 -9.49
CA ALA A 42 1.82 5.41 -8.78
C ALA A 42 1.09 4.19 -9.34
N CYS A 43 1.64 3.02 -9.08
CA CYS A 43 0.99 1.78 -9.46
C CYS A 43 1.06 0.77 -8.32
N ARG A 44 0.11 -0.16 -8.34
CA ARG A 44 -0.03 -1.23 -7.36
C ARG A 44 -0.45 -2.50 -8.06
N PHE A 45 -0.04 -3.63 -7.51
CA PHE A 45 -0.59 -4.91 -7.95
C PHE A 45 -2.05 -5.04 -7.49
N ALA A 46 -2.86 -5.65 -8.34
CA ALA A 46 -4.28 -5.77 -8.11
C ALA A 46 -4.80 -7.09 -8.67
N PHE A 47 -5.97 -7.50 -8.18
CA PHE A 47 -6.69 -8.66 -8.69
C PHE A 47 -7.74 -8.18 -9.69
N SER A 48 -7.77 -8.77 -10.88
CA SER A 48 -8.68 -8.37 -11.94
C SER A 48 -10.13 -8.83 -11.74
N GLY A 49 -10.34 -9.76 -10.80
CA GLY A 49 -11.69 -10.25 -10.51
C GLY A 49 -12.57 -9.18 -9.86
N ALA A 50 -13.83 -9.10 -10.28
CA ALA A 50 -14.76 -8.07 -9.80
C ALA A 50 -15.07 -8.18 -8.31
N ASP A 51 -14.92 -9.37 -7.75
CA ASP A 51 -15.24 -9.63 -6.33
C ASP A 51 -14.08 -9.33 -5.39
N TYR A 52 -12.90 -9.05 -5.94
CA TYR A 52 -11.73 -8.75 -5.11
C TYR A 52 -11.75 -7.30 -4.65
N GLN A 53 -11.49 -7.13 -3.37
CA GLN A 53 -11.24 -5.81 -2.81
C GLN A 53 -9.74 -5.55 -2.86
N ASN A 54 -9.34 -4.66 -3.74
CA ASN A 54 -7.97 -4.19 -3.83
C ASN A 54 -7.74 -3.06 -2.83
N HIS A 55 -6.49 -2.69 -2.59
CA HIS A 55 -6.13 -1.55 -1.74
C HIS A 55 -6.48 -1.74 -0.26
N ILE A 56 -6.25 -2.96 0.25
CA ILE A 56 -6.41 -3.26 1.67
C ILE A 56 -5.04 -3.68 2.22
N PRO A 57 -4.52 -3.01 3.28
CA PRO A 57 -3.25 -3.41 3.89
C PRO A 57 -3.29 -4.83 4.46
N GLN A 58 -2.11 -5.45 4.55
CA GLN A 58 -2.02 -6.84 4.97
C GLN A 58 -2.60 -7.11 6.36
N TYR A 59 -2.37 -6.22 7.32
CA TYR A 59 -2.92 -6.41 8.67
C TYR A 59 -4.43 -6.28 8.73
N LEU A 60 -5.05 -5.62 7.76
CA LEU A 60 -6.50 -5.53 7.67
C LEU A 60 -7.11 -6.73 6.97
N SER A 61 -6.43 -7.27 5.96
CA SER A 61 -6.89 -8.49 5.29
C SER A 61 -6.60 -9.76 6.10
N ASN A 62 -5.59 -9.70 6.99
CA ASN A 62 -5.22 -10.84 7.83
C ASN A 62 -4.93 -10.37 9.27
N PRO A 63 -5.98 -10.09 10.06
CA PRO A 63 -5.79 -9.62 11.46
C PRO A 63 -5.07 -10.64 12.36
N LYS A 64 -5.18 -11.93 12.06
CA LYS A 64 -4.46 -12.96 12.83
C LYS A 64 -2.95 -12.79 12.72
N ARG A 65 -2.46 -12.42 11.55
CA ARG A 65 -1.04 -12.16 11.34
C ARG A 65 -0.56 -10.99 12.21
N MET A 66 -1.37 -9.94 12.29
CA MET A 66 -1.04 -8.79 13.14
C MET A 66 -0.88 -9.21 14.59
N LEU A 67 -1.81 -10.00 15.12
CA LEU A 67 -1.73 -10.51 16.48
C LEU A 67 -0.52 -11.40 16.70
N GLN A 68 -0.23 -12.27 15.76
CA GLN A 68 0.95 -13.15 15.82
C GLN A 68 2.25 -12.34 15.83
N ASP A 69 2.34 -11.34 14.96
CA ASP A 69 3.53 -10.47 14.89
C ASP A 69 3.71 -9.68 16.18
N ILE A 70 2.63 -9.15 16.74
CA ILE A 70 2.65 -8.44 18.02
C ILE A 70 3.13 -9.38 19.14
N ASN A 71 2.58 -10.58 19.22
CA ASN A 71 2.95 -11.55 20.26
C ASN A 71 4.40 -12.00 20.14
N ASN A 72 4.96 -11.99 18.93
CA ASN A 72 6.35 -12.36 18.67
C ASN A 72 7.32 -11.18 18.71
N GLY A 73 6.85 -9.98 19.07
CA GLY A 73 7.67 -8.77 19.10
C GLY A 73 8.08 -8.29 17.70
N LYS A 74 7.32 -8.62 16.67
CA LYS A 74 7.61 -8.32 15.26
C LYS A 74 6.55 -7.43 14.60
N GLY A 75 5.77 -6.70 15.39
CA GLY A 75 4.80 -5.77 14.83
C GLY A 75 5.46 -4.78 13.89
N ASN A 76 4.79 -4.48 12.77
CA ASN A 76 5.36 -3.66 11.71
C ASN A 76 4.29 -2.71 11.14
N THR A 77 4.48 -1.41 11.35
CA THR A 77 3.53 -0.40 10.85
C THR A 77 3.44 -0.40 9.32
N SER A 78 4.45 -0.87 8.60
CA SER A 78 4.41 -0.92 7.13
C SER A 78 3.31 -1.85 6.60
N LEU A 79 2.84 -2.80 7.40
CA LEU A 79 1.76 -3.71 7.01
C LEU A 79 0.37 -3.09 7.23
N LEU A 80 0.31 -1.85 7.71
CA LEU A 80 -0.86 -0.98 7.71
C LEU A 80 -0.84 0.01 6.54
N ALA A 81 0.20 -0.02 5.74
CA ALA A 81 0.34 0.78 4.53
C ALA A 81 0.05 -0.05 3.29
N LEU A 82 -0.12 0.63 2.17
CA LEU A 82 -0.29 -0.01 0.86
C LEU A 82 1.05 0.01 0.12
N SER A 83 1.44 -1.13 -0.41
CA SER A 83 2.66 -1.26 -1.21
C SER A 83 2.43 -0.67 -2.60
N CYS A 84 3.29 0.26 -3.00
CA CYS A 84 3.19 0.97 -4.27
C CYS A 84 4.52 1.00 -4.99
N PHE A 85 4.47 1.31 -6.29
CA PHE A 85 5.65 1.54 -7.11
C PHE A 85 5.53 2.86 -7.85
N SER A 86 6.66 3.52 -8.05
CA SER A 86 6.71 4.83 -8.68
C SER A 86 6.55 4.78 -10.19
N THR A 87 6.91 3.66 -10.85
CA THR A 87 6.76 3.47 -12.28
C THR A 87 6.27 2.07 -12.60
N THR A 88 5.60 1.95 -13.76
CA THR A 88 5.12 0.64 -14.23
C THR A 88 6.29 -0.29 -14.58
N GLU A 89 7.37 0.25 -15.13
CA GLU A 89 8.54 -0.53 -15.49
C GLU A 89 9.18 -1.21 -14.27
N LYS A 90 9.31 -0.47 -13.18
CA LYS A 90 9.87 -1.00 -11.94
C LYS A 90 8.93 -1.99 -11.26
N ALA A 91 7.63 -1.74 -11.30
CA ALA A 91 6.63 -2.67 -10.80
C ALA A 91 6.66 -3.99 -11.57
N GLU A 92 6.71 -3.92 -12.90
CA GLU A 92 6.75 -5.11 -13.74
C GLU A 92 8.02 -5.93 -13.53
N LEU A 93 9.16 -5.25 -13.39
CA LEU A 93 10.42 -5.93 -13.11
C LEU A 93 10.37 -6.65 -11.75
N PHE A 94 9.84 -5.99 -10.74
CA PHE A 94 9.65 -6.59 -9.41
C PHE A 94 8.75 -7.83 -9.50
N TYR A 95 7.63 -7.71 -10.21
CA TYR A 95 6.68 -8.81 -10.40
C TYR A 95 7.34 -9.99 -11.12
N LEU A 96 8.08 -9.72 -12.19
CA LEU A 96 8.78 -10.75 -12.95
C LEU A 96 9.78 -11.51 -12.07
N ASN A 97 10.53 -10.79 -11.24
CA ASN A 97 11.49 -11.41 -10.33
C ASN A 97 10.81 -12.25 -9.25
N LEU A 98 9.69 -11.78 -8.70
CA LEU A 98 8.91 -12.57 -7.74
C LEU A 98 8.34 -13.84 -8.39
N ARG A 99 7.89 -13.74 -9.62
CA ARG A 99 7.30 -14.85 -10.36
C ARG A 99 8.30 -15.98 -10.59
N LYS A 100 9.57 -15.64 -10.76
CA LYS A 100 10.64 -16.64 -10.87
C LYS A 100 10.84 -17.42 -9.56
N ALA A 101 10.65 -16.76 -8.42
CA ALA A 101 10.83 -17.35 -7.11
C ALA A 101 9.57 -18.04 -6.58
N PHE A 102 8.38 -17.52 -6.91
CA PHE A 102 7.11 -17.97 -6.37
C PHE A 102 6.09 -18.18 -7.50
N LYS A 103 5.68 -19.43 -7.70
CA LYS A 103 4.77 -19.78 -8.80
C LYS A 103 3.34 -19.24 -8.61
N ASN A 104 2.92 -19.00 -7.37
CA ASN A 104 1.55 -18.61 -7.05
C ASN A 104 1.39 -17.11 -6.87
N ILE A 105 2.27 -16.30 -7.43
CA ILE A 105 2.27 -14.87 -7.18
C ILE A 105 0.97 -14.19 -7.64
N ALA A 106 0.37 -14.66 -8.72
CA ALA A 106 -0.88 -14.10 -9.24
C ALA A 106 -2.05 -14.25 -8.24
N SER A 107 -2.09 -15.33 -7.49
CA SER A 107 -3.13 -15.54 -6.48
C SER A 107 -2.78 -14.91 -5.14
N THR A 108 -1.52 -14.51 -4.95
CA THR A 108 -1.02 -13.96 -3.67
C THR A 108 -1.05 -12.44 -3.65
N ILE A 109 -0.51 -11.80 -4.69
CA ILE A 109 -0.40 -10.33 -4.74
C ILE A 109 -1.21 -9.70 -5.86
N GLY A 110 -1.71 -10.49 -6.81
CA GLY A 110 -2.52 -10.01 -7.91
C GLY A 110 -1.98 -10.43 -9.27
N ASP A 111 -2.85 -10.37 -10.26
CA ASP A 111 -2.57 -10.72 -11.65
C ASP A 111 -2.48 -9.50 -12.56
N SER A 112 -2.68 -8.32 -12.02
CA SER A 112 -2.83 -7.09 -12.77
C SER A 112 -2.09 -5.94 -12.12
N LEU A 113 -1.88 -4.90 -12.90
CA LEU A 113 -1.33 -3.63 -12.45
C LEU A 113 -2.42 -2.57 -12.48
N SER A 114 -2.58 -1.85 -11.38
CA SER A 114 -3.46 -0.70 -11.30
C SER A 114 -2.62 0.57 -11.22
N GLU A 115 -3.12 1.65 -11.79
CA GLU A 115 -2.43 2.94 -11.85
C GLU A 115 -3.36 4.06 -11.40
N GLY A 116 -2.80 5.04 -10.76
CA GLY A 116 -3.53 6.23 -10.33
C GLY A 116 -2.59 7.30 -9.84
N LYS A 117 -3.18 8.43 -9.49
CA LYS A 117 -2.46 9.58 -8.96
C LYS A 117 -2.69 9.66 -7.45
N LEU A 118 -1.62 9.94 -6.71
CA LEU A 118 -1.67 10.16 -5.27
C LEU A 118 -1.52 11.65 -4.99
N SER A 119 -2.56 12.26 -4.44
CA SER A 119 -2.54 13.67 -4.06
C SER A 119 -2.17 13.83 -2.59
N ASN A 120 -1.85 15.06 -2.19
CA ASN A 120 -1.51 15.36 -0.80
C ASN A 120 -2.68 15.14 0.16
N GLU A 121 -3.90 15.11 -0.36
CA GLU A 121 -5.11 14.84 0.42
C GLU A 121 -5.34 13.35 0.65
N ASP A 122 -4.67 12.48 -0.13
CA ASP A 122 -4.88 11.04 -0.06
C ASP A 122 -4.10 10.38 1.09
N GLY A 123 -2.95 10.92 1.45
CA GLY A 123 -2.12 10.34 2.50
C GLY A 123 -0.66 10.76 2.45
N ARG A 124 0.19 9.92 3.03
CA ARG A 124 1.64 10.16 3.09
C ARG A 124 2.38 8.89 2.69
N LYS A 125 3.58 9.08 2.15
CA LYS A 125 4.38 7.98 1.62
C LYS A 125 5.76 7.93 2.26
N THR A 126 6.35 6.74 2.27
CA THR A 126 7.77 6.59 2.59
C THR A 126 8.63 7.03 1.40
N LYS A 127 9.94 7.18 1.65
CA LYS A 127 10.91 7.42 0.59
C LYS A 127 10.84 6.29 -0.43
N THR A 128 10.88 6.64 -1.72
CA THR A 128 10.90 5.65 -2.79
C THR A 128 12.26 4.95 -2.82
N ALA A 129 12.25 3.63 -2.76
CA ALA A 129 13.45 2.82 -2.85
C ALA A 129 13.97 2.76 -4.29
N SER A 130 15.20 2.26 -4.46
CA SER A 130 15.84 2.17 -5.77
C SER A 130 15.06 1.27 -6.75
N ASN A 131 14.33 0.28 -6.23
CA ASN A 131 13.47 -0.59 -7.06
C ASN A 131 12.09 0.03 -7.35
N GLY A 132 11.87 1.28 -6.96
CA GLY A 132 10.62 2.00 -7.16
C GLY A 132 9.57 1.80 -6.08
N HIS A 133 9.79 0.89 -5.14
CA HIS A 133 8.84 0.58 -4.08
C HIS A 133 8.75 1.69 -3.03
N PHE A 134 7.55 1.97 -2.56
CA PHE A 134 7.30 2.78 -1.38
C PHE A 134 6.01 2.31 -0.70
N ASP A 135 5.88 2.65 0.58
CA ASP A 135 4.65 2.39 1.34
C ASP A 135 3.81 3.66 1.38
N PHE A 136 2.50 3.50 1.21
CA PHE A 136 1.56 4.61 1.24
C PHE A 136 0.57 4.43 2.39
N TYR A 137 0.54 5.42 3.28
CA TYR A 137 -0.36 5.45 4.43
C TYR A 137 -1.54 6.34 4.09
N GLU A 138 -2.71 5.73 3.89
CA GLU A 138 -3.92 6.44 3.52
C GLU A 138 -4.44 7.32 4.65
N TYR A 139 -4.91 8.52 4.29
CA TYR A 139 -5.76 9.30 5.18
C TYR A 139 -7.18 8.72 5.21
N GLU A 140 -7.95 9.11 6.23
CA GLU A 140 -9.26 8.52 6.50
C GLU A 140 -10.23 8.61 5.33
N ALA A 141 -10.22 9.72 4.60
CA ALA A 141 -11.12 9.96 3.47
C ALA A 141 -10.63 9.39 2.14
N CYS A 142 -9.42 8.83 2.10
CA CYS A 142 -8.85 8.29 0.87
C CYS A 142 -9.58 7.02 0.43
N ASP A 143 -9.86 6.94 -0.88
CA ASP A 143 -10.42 5.73 -1.47
C ASP A 143 -9.75 5.48 -2.84
N LEU A 144 -8.74 4.64 -2.86
CA LEU A 144 -7.99 4.34 -4.07
C LEU A 144 -8.82 3.57 -5.10
N ASN A 145 -9.91 2.93 -4.69
CA ASN A 145 -10.82 2.30 -5.66
C ASN A 145 -11.45 3.31 -6.62
N LYS A 146 -11.53 4.57 -6.20
CA LYS A 146 -12.07 5.66 -7.04
C LYS A 146 -11.03 6.26 -7.99
N THR A 147 -9.75 6.20 -7.61
CA THR A 147 -8.69 6.92 -8.32
C THR A 147 -7.73 5.99 -9.07
N PHE A 148 -7.65 4.73 -8.67
CA PHE A 148 -6.80 3.74 -9.34
C PHE A 148 -7.64 2.85 -10.25
N GLN A 149 -7.09 2.52 -11.42
CA GLN A 149 -7.73 1.64 -12.38
C GLN A 149 -6.74 0.59 -12.85
N ILE A 150 -7.24 -0.61 -13.11
CA ILE A 150 -6.43 -1.67 -13.71
C ILE A 150 -6.12 -1.27 -15.16
N THR A 151 -4.84 -1.20 -15.48
CA THR A 151 -4.37 -0.78 -16.81
C THR A 151 -3.67 -1.89 -17.57
N LYS A 152 -3.23 -2.96 -16.87
CA LYS A 152 -2.47 -4.02 -17.52
C LYS A 152 -2.66 -5.34 -16.80
N ASN A 153 -2.85 -6.41 -17.57
CA ASN A 153 -2.78 -7.77 -17.08
C ASN A 153 -1.32 -8.22 -17.11
N LEU A 154 -0.84 -8.76 -15.99
CA LEU A 154 0.56 -9.17 -15.84
C LEU A 154 0.78 -10.63 -16.23
N ILE A 155 -0.31 -11.39 -16.43
CA ILE A 155 -0.28 -12.80 -16.83
C ILE A 155 -0.83 -12.91 -18.25
N GLU A 156 0.03 -13.24 -19.20
CA GLU A 156 -0.40 -13.44 -20.58
C GLU A 156 -1.07 -14.80 -20.75
N LYS A 157 -2.07 -14.88 -21.65
CA LYS A 157 -2.81 -16.11 -21.92
C LYS A 157 -1.93 -17.29 -22.30
N LYS A 158 -0.83 -17.05 -23.02
CA LYS A 158 0.11 -18.10 -23.42
C LYS A 158 0.87 -18.69 -22.22
N ASP A 159 1.00 -17.95 -21.13
CA ASP A 159 1.62 -18.43 -19.89
C ASP A 159 0.69 -19.38 -19.14
N GLU A 160 -0.61 -19.27 -19.35
CA GLU A 160 -1.62 -20.13 -18.73
C GLU A 160 -1.71 -21.52 -19.41
N LYS A 161 -1.20 -21.63 -20.64
CA LYS A 161 -1.23 -22.89 -21.41
C LYS A 161 0.00 -23.78 -21.17
N ASP A 162 1.02 -23.24 -20.56
CA ASP A 162 2.25 -23.94 -20.25
C ASP A 162 2.26 -24.42 -18.80
#